data_4d05ec7e1008893e0fb827a8408395e0
#
_entry.id   4d05ec7e1008893e0fb827a8408395e0
#
_cell.length_a   1.000
_cell.length_b   1.000
_cell.length_c   1.000
_cell.angle_alpha   90.00
_cell.angle_beta   90.00
_cell.angle_gamma   90.00
#
_symmetry.space_group_name_H-M   'P 1'
#
loop_
_entity.id
_entity.type
_entity.pdbx_description
1 polymer ?
#
loop_
_entity_poly.entity_id
_entity_poly.type
_entity_poly.pdbx_seq_one_letter_code
_entity_poly.pdbx_strand_id
1 'polypeptide(L)'
;MPKVSSLYKVELDNRSSLYYDQYEWCATLHISDAHCLRDLKTVRFEAAIRNAKHWAEQEIIRNRRPVRHPWDGTAKESALRETRGILLEQAGEYKAVISYNVLSLYTNNRKLADQFVKLDNPGVQLHLVRQAVITRPAGVVQLQESKHGYRTYLRERKYSLDQRNLLLNFLDSREGTLRPCGALMNWLRSTPKYYMANLNYSRSHYFVDHDHPNEGTMLSLVMPGIVRKTLPIETTK
;
A
#
# COMPACT_ATOMS: atom_id res chain seq x y z
N MET A 1 4.99 19.65 -33.18
CA MET A 1 4.91 18.98 -31.87
C MET A 1 3.59 18.25 -31.80
N PRO A 2 3.53 16.92 -31.69
CA PRO A 2 2.26 16.22 -31.61
C PRO A 2 1.63 16.53 -30.26
N LYS A 3 0.38 17.00 -30.28
CA LYS A 3 -0.47 17.17 -29.10
C LYS A 3 -0.67 15.79 -28.46
N VAL A 4 -0.04 15.56 -27.30
CA VAL A 4 -0.32 14.41 -26.46
C VAL A 4 -1.66 14.67 -25.75
N SER A 5 -2.75 14.52 -26.50
CA SER A 5 -4.06 14.28 -25.92
C SER A 5 -4.33 12.77 -25.96
N SER A 6 -3.44 11.97 -25.39
CA SER A 6 -3.81 10.61 -25.05
C SER A 6 -4.74 10.70 -23.85
N LEU A 7 -6.04 10.63 -24.11
CA LEU A 7 -7.07 10.38 -23.13
C LEU A 7 -6.63 9.17 -22.31
N TYR A 8 -6.09 9.41 -21.11
CA TYR A 8 -5.78 8.32 -20.20
C TYR A 8 -7.08 7.59 -19.87
N LYS A 9 -7.03 6.29 -19.97
CA LYS A 9 -8.16 5.44 -19.67
C LYS A 9 -8.28 5.30 -18.16
N VAL A 10 -9.39 5.76 -17.60
CA VAL A 10 -9.76 5.40 -16.23
C VAL A 10 -10.26 3.96 -16.27
N GLU A 11 -9.61 3.08 -15.51
CA GLU A 11 -10.10 1.73 -15.30
C GLU A 11 -11.08 1.69 -14.13
N LEU A 12 -12.21 1.04 -14.34
CA LEU A 12 -13.17 0.75 -13.27
C LEU A 12 -12.67 -0.49 -12.51
N ASP A 13 -12.40 -0.31 -11.22
CA ASP A 13 -11.95 -1.38 -10.32
C ASP A 13 -13.14 -1.85 -9.47
N ASN A 14 -13.72 -2.97 -9.84
CA ASN A 14 -14.85 -3.57 -9.15
C ASN A 14 -14.44 -4.09 -7.78
N ARG A 15 -14.98 -3.50 -6.73
CA ARG A 15 -14.59 -3.75 -5.34
C ARG A 15 -15.78 -3.94 -4.42
N SER A 16 -15.52 -4.51 -3.26
CA SER A 16 -16.49 -4.57 -2.15
C SER A 16 -16.43 -3.33 -1.24
N SER A 17 -15.35 -2.55 -1.31
CA SER A 17 -15.17 -1.32 -0.53
C SER A 17 -14.27 -0.35 -1.28
N LEU A 18 -14.28 0.90 -0.88
CA LEU A 18 -13.33 1.92 -1.32
C LEU A 18 -11.88 1.51 -0.98
N TYR A 19 -10.90 2.11 -1.65
CA TYR A 19 -9.50 1.94 -1.29
C TYR A 19 -9.28 2.39 0.15
N TYR A 20 -8.72 1.53 0.98
CA TYR A 20 -8.56 1.76 2.42
C TYR A 20 -9.87 2.11 3.13
N ASP A 21 -11.03 1.66 2.60
CA ASP A 21 -12.39 1.96 3.06
C ASP A 21 -12.73 3.47 3.06
N GLN A 22 -11.95 4.28 2.37
CA GLN A 22 -12.06 5.75 2.41
C GLN A 22 -11.98 6.41 1.03
N TYR A 23 -11.13 5.92 0.13
CA TYR A 23 -10.80 6.63 -1.10
C TYR A 23 -11.46 6.00 -2.33
N GLU A 24 -12.01 6.85 -3.19
CA GLU A 24 -12.64 6.43 -4.44
C GLU A 24 -11.63 6.23 -5.59
N TRP A 25 -10.56 7.04 -5.60
CA TRP A 25 -9.59 7.09 -6.69
C TRP A 25 -8.23 6.54 -6.27
N CYS A 26 -7.59 5.85 -7.20
CA CYS A 26 -6.19 5.45 -7.10
C CYS A 26 -5.45 5.83 -8.37
N ALA A 27 -4.45 6.70 -8.26
CA ALA A 27 -3.50 7.00 -9.33
C ALA A 27 -2.17 6.33 -9.04
N THR A 28 -1.64 5.57 -10.00
CA THR A 28 -0.34 4.91 -9.88
C THR A 28 0.62 5.53 -10.88
N LEU A 29 1.74 6.04 -10.36
CA LEU A 29 2.79 6.67 -11.14
C LEU A 29 4.10 5.93 -10.95
N HIS A 30 4.84 5.76 -12.02
CA HIS A 30 6.21 5.31 -11.97
C HIS A 30 7.14 6.54 -12.03
N ILE A 31 7.85 6.77 -10.93
CA ILE A 31 8.80 7.89 -10.78
C ILE A 31 10.11 7.30 -10.29
N SER A 32 11.18 7.49 -11.04
CA SER A 32 12.50 7.06 -10.58
C SER A 32 12.83 7.71 -9.23
N ASP A 33 13.33 6.90 -8.31
CA ASP A 33 13.67 7.35 -6.95
C ASP A 33 12.48 7.93 -6.14
N ALA A 34 11.27 7.43 -6.40
CA ALA A 34 10.05 7.84 -5.67
C ALA A 34 10.21 7.77 -4.14
N HIS A 35 11.15 6.96 -3.62
CA HIS A 35 11.45 6.89 -2.20
C HIS A 35 11.84 8.23 -1.58
N CYS A 36 12.36 9.19 -2.37
CA CYS A 36 12.62 10.56 -1.93
C CYS A 36 11.35 11.31 -1.48
N LEU A 37 10.17 10.89 -1.96
CA LEU A 37 8.88 11.49 -1.60
C LEU A 37 8.29 10.93 -0.29
N ARG A 38 8.98 10.03 0.42
CA ARG A 38 8.50 9.46 1.69
C ARG A 38 8.38 10.49 2.80
N ASP A 39 9.22 11.51 2.77
CA ASP A 39 9.14 12.64 3.69
C ASP A 39 9.16 13.94 2.90
N LEU A 40 8.05 14.64 2.92
CA LEU A 40 7.86 15.87 2.15
C LEU A 40 8.48 17.11 2.83
N LYS A 41 9.01 17.00 4.06
CA LYS A 41 9.72 18.11 4.74
C LYS A 41 10.95 18.49 3.94
N THR A 42 11.12 19.78 3.67
CA THR A 42 12.16 20.29 2.78
C THR A 42 13.54 19.74 3.09
N VAL A 43 13.97 19.78 4.35
CA VAL A 43 15.32 19.33 4.75
C VAL A 43 15.53 17.85 4.45
N ARG A 44 14.55 17.01 4.73
CA ARG A 44 14.64 15.56 4.52
C ARG A 44 14.51 15.18 3.05
N PHE A 45 13.64 15.86 2.32
CA PHE A 45 13.50 15.68 0.88
C PHE A 45 14.79 16.02 0.16
N GLU A 46 15.39 17.20 0.45
CA GLU A 46 16.66 17.62 -0.15
C GLU A 46 17.82 16.67 0.22
N ALA A 47 17.84 16.15 1.44
CA ALA A 47 18.81 15.14 1.84
C ALA A 47 18.62 13.83 1.05
N ALA A 48 17.37 13.39 0.84
CA ALA A 48 17.07 12.18 0.06
C ALA A 48 17.52 12.36 -1.41
N ILE A 49 17.27 13.51 -2.02
CA ILE A 49 17.74 13.83 -3.39
C ILE A 49 19.27 13.78 -3.47
N ARG A 50 19.98 14.42 -2.53
CA ARG A 50 21.45 14.38 -2.51
C ARG A 50 21.99 12.95 -2.38
N ASN A 51 21.39 12.15 -1.50
CA ASN A 51 21.79 10.77 -1.32
C ASN A 51 21.55 9.94 -2.58
N ALA A 52 20.41 10.12 -3.25
CA ALA A 52 20.11 9.40 -4.50
C ALA A 52 21.12 9.74 -5.60
N LYS A 53 21.50 11.02 -5.74
CA LYS A 53 22.56 11.47 -6.66
C LYS A 53 23.90 10.81 -6.33
N HIS A 54 24.30 10.87 -5.09
CA HIS A 54 25.57 10.27 -4.64
C HIS A 54 25.63 8.76 -4.92
N TRP A 55 24.55 8.02 -4.64
CA TRP A 55 24.49 6.59 -4.94
C TRP A 55 24.59 6.30 -6.44
N ALA A 56 23.91 7.08 -7.28
CA ALA A 56 23.99 6.94 -8.72
C ALA A 56 25.42 7.18 -9.25
N GLU A 57 26.12 8.19 -8.75
CA GLU A 57 27.51 8.47 -9.07
C GLU A 57 28.45 7.33 -8.65
N GLN A 58 28.26 6.79 -7.44
CA GLN A 58 29.05 5.65 -6.95
C GLN A 58 28.81 4.39 -7.75
N GLU A 59 27.60 4.17 -8.23
CA GLU A 59 27.27 3.01 -9.06
C GLU A 59 27.95 3.09 -10.44
N ILE A 60 28.01 4.26 -11.04
CA ILE A 60 28.76 4.51 -12.28
C ILE A 60 30.26 4.17 -12.10
N ILE A 61 30.86 4.64 -11.00
CA ILE A 61 32.26 4.41 -10.69
C ILE A 61 32.54 2.91 -10.48
N ARG A 62 31.67 2.20 -9.72
CA ARG A 62 31.87 0.79 -9.40
C ARG A 62 31.72 -0.13 -10.62
N ASN A 63 30.73 0.12 -11.46
CA ASN A 63 30.39 -0.81 -12.54
C ASN A 63 31.23 -0.63 -13.82
N ARG A 64 32.03 0.44 -13.94
CA ARG A 64 32.80 0.81 -15.13
C ARG A 64 32.00 0.69 -16.45
N ARG A 65 30.69 0.61 -16.35
CA ARG A 65 29.74 0.58 -17.46
C ARG A 65 28.81 1.78 -17.31
N PRO A 66 28.47 2.45 -18.40
CA PRO A 66 27.41 3.45 -18.34
C PRO A 66 26.18 2.73 -17.82
N VAL A 67 25.70 3.14 -16.65
CA VAL A 67 24.43 2.66 -16.10
C VAL A 67 23.37 2.93 -17.16
N ARG A 68 22.54 1.94 -17.49
CA ARG A 68 21.49 2.09 -18.53
C ARG A 68 20.57 3.27 -18.32
N HIS A 69 20.53 3.79 -17.10
CA HIS A 69 19.85 5.03 -16.69
C HIS A 69 20.77 5.81 -15.76
N PRO A 70 21.78 6.56 -16.30
CA PRO A 70 22.46 7.51 -15.47
C PRO A 70 21.39 8.40 -14.83
N TRP A 71 21.64 8.85 -13.59
CA TRP A 71 20.86 9.94 -13.04
C TRP A 71 21.04 11.13 -13.99
N ASP A 72 20.15 11.22 -14.96
CA ASP A 72 20.04 12.42 -15.74
C ASP A 72 19.34 13.44 -14.85
N GLY A 73 20.18 14.19 -14.13
CA GLY A 73 19.83 14.92 -12.92
C GLY A 73 18.76 15.99 -13.09
N THR A 74 18.39 16.32 -14.32
CA THR A 74 17.43 17.39 -14.57
C THR A 74 15.99 16.88 -14.65
N ALA A 75 15.70 15.84 -15.44
CA ALA A 75 14.33 15.37 -15.62
C ALA A 75 13.78 14.64 -14.38
N LYS A 76 14.59 13.76 -13.76
CA LYS A 76 14.16 13.00 -12.57
C LYS A 76 13.97 13.91 -11.36
N GLU A 77 14.88 14.83 -11.12
CA GLU A 77 14.76 15.78 -10.02
C GLU A 77 13.58 16.73 -10.23
N SER A 78 13.38 17.23 -11.44
CA SER A 78 12.21 18.02 -11.80
C SER A 78 10.92 17.27 -11.51
N ALA A 79 10.83 16.00 -11.92
CA ALA A 79 9.67 15.14 -11.67
C ALA A 79 9.38 14.97 -10.16
N LEU A 80 10.41 14.70 -9.36
CA LEU A 80 10.27 14.58 -7.91
C LEU A 80 9.83 15.90 -7.25
N ARG A 81 10.40 17.04 -7.68
CA ARG A 81 10.04 18.36 -7.15
C ARG A 81 8.63 18.77 -7.51
N GLU A 82 8.22 18.55 -8.75
CA GLU A 82 6.87 18.83 -9.23
C GLU A 82 5.83 17.96 -8.52
N THR A 83 6.09 16.65 -8.42
CA THR A 83 5.24 15.73 -7.66
C THR A 83 5.12 16.15 -6.20
N ARG A 84 6.25 16.52 -5.57
CA ARG A 84 6.25 17.02 -4.19
C ARG A 84 5.41 18.30 -4.05
N GLY A 85 5.51 19.24 -4.98
CA GLY A 85 4.70 20.46 -4.99
C GLY A 85 3.21 20.14 -4.93
N ILE A 86 2.73 19.29 -5.81
CA ILE A 86 1.32 18.85 -5.85
C ILE A 86 0.92 18.20 -4.52
N LEU A 87 1.76 17.30 -3.98
CA LEU A 87 1.48 16.62 -2.71
C LEU A 87 1.39 17.58 -1.52
N LEU A 88 2.21 18.62 -1.51
CA LEU A 88 2.19 19.65 -0.44
C LEU A 88 0.97 20.56 -0.52
N GLU A 89 0.56 20.95 -1.73
CA GLU A 89 -0.62 21.80 -1.96
C GLU A 89 -1.91 21.10 -1.53
N GLN A 90 -1.96 19.79 -1.60
CA GLN A 90 -3.13 18.97 -1.31
C GLN A 90 -3.01 18.18 0.00
N ALA A 91 -2.17 18.67 0.92
CA ALA A 91 -1.91 17.97 2.19
C ALA A 91 -3.21 17.68 2.96
N GLY A 92 -3.41 16.42 3.31
CA GLY A 92 -4.60 15.94 4.04
C GLY A 92 -5.71 15.35 3.16
N GLU A 93 -5.70 15.57 1.84
CA GLU A 93 -6.73 15.06 0.93
C GLU A 93 -6.41 13.70 0.30
N TYR A 94 -5.25 13.12 0.64
CA TYR A 94 -4.79 11.89 0.03
C TYR A 94 -4.03 10.98 1.00
N LYS A 95 -3.89 9.72 0.60
CA LYS A 95 -2.92 8.76 1.16
C LYS A 95 -1.92 8.39 0.07
N ALA A 96 -0.64 8.61 0.31
CA ALA A 96 0.43 8.18 -0.58
C ALA A 96 1.08 6.90 -0.06
N VAL A 97 1.29 5.94 -0.96
CA VAL A 97 2.04 4.70 -0.70
C VAL A 97 3.17 4.60 -1.71
N ILE A 98 4.40 4.46 -1.21
CA ILE A 98 5.59 4.42 -2.05
C ILE A 98 6.24 3.05 -1.92
N SER A 99 6.36 2.37 -3.05
CA SER A 99 7.02 1.08 -3.17
C SER A 99 8.03 1.14 -4.32
N TYR A 100 9.33 1.08 -3.99
CA TYR A 100 10.42 1.28 -4.96
C TYR A 100 10.25 2.58 -5.77
N ASN A 101 10.06 2.48 -7.07
CA ASN A 101 9.84 3.60 -8.00
C ASN A 101 8.36 3.86 -8.32
N VAL A 102 7.46 3.29 -7.53
CA VAL A 102 6.02 3.44 -7.73
C VAL A 102 5.42 4.27 -6.61
N LEU A 103 4.76 5.35 -6.96
CA LEU A 103 3.90 6.14 -6.10
C LEU A 103 2.44 5.77 -6.41
N SER A 104 1.73 5.24 -5.42
CA SER A 104 0.28 5.04 -5.47
C SER A 104 -0.38 6.10 -4.60
N LEU A 105 -1.20 6.93 -5.23
CA LEU A 105 -1.96 7.99 -4.59
C LEU A 105 -3.44 7.60 -4.50
N TYR A 106 -3.99 7.63 -3.30
CA TYR A 106 -5.40 7.37 -3.02
C TYR A 106 -6.07 8.65 -2.56
N THR A 107 -7.19 9.04 -3.21
CA THR A 107 -7.87 10.30 -2.95
C THR A 107 -9.36 10.21 -3.28
N ASN A 108 -10.16 11.12 -2.70
CA ASN A 108 -11.54 11.37 -3.11
C ASN A 108 -11.62 12.57 -4.07
N ASN A 109 -10.52 13.29 -4.24
CA ASN A 109 -10.44 14.44 -5.12
C ASN A 109 -10.01 14.01 -6.53
N ARG A 110 -10.98 13.86 -7.44
CA ARG A 110 -10.70 13.52 -8.84
C ARG A 110 -9.75 14.51 -9.51
N LYS A 111 -9.85 15.82 -9.19
CA LYS A 111 -8.97 16.84 -9.77
C LYS A 111 -7.51 16.59 -9.41
N LEU A 112 -7.25 16.10 -8.20
CA LEU A 112 -5.91 15.72 -7.78
C LEU A 112 -5.40 14.54 -8.60
N ALA A 113 -6.19 13.50 -8.79
CA ALA A 113 -5.82 12.38 -9.68
C ALA A 113 -5.55 12.86 -11.11
N ASP A 114 -6.36 13.80 -11.62
CA ASP A 114 -6.19 14.40 -12.95
C ASP A 114 -4.93 15.29 -13.06
N GLN A 115 -4.50 15.95 -11.98
CA GLN A 115 -3.24 16.71 -11.96
C GLN A 115 -2.03 15.81 -12.18
N PHE A 116 -1.99 14.64 -11.54
CA PHE A 116 -0.91 13.67 -11.75
C PHE A 116 -0.88 13.09 -13.17
N VAL A 117 -2.05 12.98 -13.80
CA VAL A 117 -2.14 12.55 -15.21
C VAL A 117 -1.57 13.59 -16.16
N LYS A 118 -1.73 14.86 -15.82
CA LYS A 118 -1.27 15.99 -16.63
C LYS A 118 0.20 16.35 -16.41
N LEU A 119 0.88 15.65 -15.53
CA LEU A 119 2.32 15.79 -15.34
C LEU A 119 3.04 15.42 -16.65
N ASP A 120 3.27 16.43 -17.49
CA ASP A 120 4.06 16.31 -18.72
C ASP A 120 5.57 16.39 -18.39
N ASN A 121 6.02 15.41 -17.65
CA ASN A 121 7.40 15.35 -17.21
C ASN A 121 8.02 14.00 -17.63
N PRO A 122 9.12 14.01 -18.41
CA PRO A 122 9.74 12.77 -18.91
C PRO A 122 10.21 11.82 -17.80
N GLY A 123 10.38 12.33 -16.58
CA GLY A 123 10.73 11.52 -15.40
C GLY A 123 9.52 10.85 -14.72
N VAL A 124 8.31 11.12 -15.18
CA VAL A 124 7.07 10.54 -14.66
C VAL A 124 6.40 9.73 -15.76
N GLN A 125 6.11 8.47 -15.47
CA GLN A 125 5.25 7.66 -16.32
C GLN A 125 3.97 7.38 -15.55
N LEU A 126 2.85 7.89 -16.05
CA LEU A 126 1.55 7.49 -15.54
C LEU A 126 1.33 6.03 -15.89
N HIS A 127 1.12 5.23 -14.88
CA HIS A 127 0.86 3.82 -15.09
C HIS A 127 -0.63 3.57 -15.22
N LEU A 128 -1.45 4.11 -14.32
CA LEU A 128 -2.88 3.80 -14.30
C LEU A 128 -3.65 4.75 -13.36
N VAL A 129 -4.86 5.13 -13.77
CA VAL A 129 -5.86 5.72 -12.87
C VAL A 129 -7.03 4.77 -12.77
N ARG A 130 -7.42 4.45 -11.54
CA ARG A 130 -8.55 3.56 -11.25
C ARG A 130 -9.59 4.27 -10.40
N GLN A 131 -10.85 4.03 -10.73
CA GLN A 131 -11.98 4.39 -9.89
C GLN A 131 -12.52 3.13 -9.22
N ALA A 132 -12.67 3.18 -7.90
CA ALA A 132 -13.34 2.11 -7.17
C ALA A 132 -14.83 2.15 -7.49
N VAL A 133 -15.35 1.07 -8.06
CA VAL A 133 -16.80 0.87 -8.27
C VAL A 133 -17.26 -0.18 -7.27
N ILE A 134 -18.13 0.23 -6.36
CA ILE A 134 -18.70 -0.67 -5.37
C ILE A 134 -19.81 -1.48 -6.06
N THR A 135 -19.46 -2.67 -6.52
CA THR A 135 -20.39 -3.61 -7.17
C THR A 135 -20.88 -4.68 -6.22
N ARG A 136 -20.36 -4.70 -4.98
CA ARG A 136 -20.68 -5.70 -3.97
C ARG A 136 -21.33 -5.04 -2.76
N PRO A 137 -22.23 -5.73 -2.04
CA PRO A 137 -22.83 -5.19 -0.83
C PRO A 137 -21.74 -4.74 0.15
N ALA A 138 -21.85 -3.52 0.67
CA ALA A 138 -20.95 -3.04 1.71
C ALA A 138 -21.08 -3.94 2.94
N GLY A 139 -19.95 -4.30 3.53
CA GLY A 139 -19.96 -5.08 4.76
C GLY A 139 -20.03 -6.59 4.59
N VAL A 140 -19.83 -7.12 3.37
CA VAL A 140 -19.85 -8.57 3.11
C VAL A 140 -18.59 -9.00 2.35
N VAL A 141 -18.03 -10.16 2.68
CA VAL A 141 -16.96 -10.80 1.92
C VAL A 141 -17.58 -11.83 0.99
N GLN A 142 -17.44 -11.65 -0.32
CA GLN A 142 -17.90 -12.63 -1.30
C GLN A 142 -16.76 -13.57 -1.70
N LEU A 143 -16.99 -14.88 -1.59
CA LEU A 143 -16.07 -15.93 -2.01
C LEU A 143 -16.83 -16.92 -2.91
N GLN A 144 -16.10 -17.59 -3.79
CA GLN A 144 -16.70 -18.68 -4.59
C GLN A 144 -17.11 -19.85 -3.69
N GLU A 145 -16.24 -20.20 -2.75
CA GLU A 145 -16.47 -21.23 -1.75
C GLU A 145 -15.90 -20.80 -0.41
N SER A 146 -16.58 -21.06 0.67
CA SER A 146 -16.10 -20.92 2.04
C SER A 146 -16.74 -21.94 2.94
N LYS A 147 -15.94 -22.50 3.86
CA LYS A 147 -16.45 -23.33 4.97
C LYS A 147 -16.78 -22.48 6.20
N HIS A 148 -16.41 -21.19 6.20
CA HIS A 148 -16.55 -20.28 7.32
C HIS A 148 -17.55 -19.19 7.01
N GLY A 149 -18.29 -18.78 8.04
CA GLY A 149 -19.33 -17.76 7.92
C GLY A 149 -18.85 -16.32 8.09
N TYR A 150 -17.66 -16.12 8.65
CA TYR A 150 -17.16 -14.77 8.98
C TYR A 150 -15.67 -14.64 8.68
N ARG A 151 -15.25 -13.39 8.38
CA ARG A 151 -13.85 -12.97 8.22
C ARG A 151 -13.54 -11.77 9.10
N THR A 152 -12.56 -11.93 9.99
CA THR A 152 -12.04 -10.86 10.83
C THR A 152 -10.73 -10.34 10.25
N TYR A 153 -10.72 -9.08 9.84
CA TYR A 153 -9.53 -8.37 9.37
C TYR A 153 -8.76 -7.78 10.53
N LEU A 154 -7.44 -7.92 10.48
CA LEU A 154 -6.55 -7.38 11.50
C LEU A 154 -6.17 -5.93 11.17
N ARG A 155 -5.91 -5.15 12.21
CA ARG A 155 -5.45 -3.77 12.08
C ARG A 155 -3.97 -3.74 11.73
N GLU A 156 -3.61 -2.92 10.77
CA GLU A 156 -2.23 -2.67 10.42
C GLU A 156 -1.56 -1.88 11.55
N ARG A 157 -0.61 -2.50 12.22
CA ARG A 157 0.20 -1.87 13.27
C ARG A 157 1.49 -2.64 13.52
N LYS A 158 2.41 -2.01 14.26
CA LYS A 158 3.61 -2.66 14.76
C LYS A 158 3.26 -3.56 15.96
N TYR A 159 3.83 -4.76 15.99
CA TYR A 159 3.72 -5.72 17.09
C TYR A 159 5.08 -5.95 17.73
N SER A 160 5.12 -6.12 19.06
CA SER A 160 6.27 -6.68 19.74
C SER A 160 6.40 -8.19 19.43
N LEU A 161 7.54 -8.77 19.71
CA LEU A 161 7.73 -10.22 19.56
C LEU A 161 6.74 -10.99 20.44
N ASP A 162 6.55 -10.53 21.69
CA ASP A 162 5.60 -11.15 22.64
C ASP A 162 4.16 -11.11 22.12
N GLN A 163 3.75 -9.98 21.54
CA GLN A 163 2.43 -9.85 20.93
C GLN A 163 2.25 -10.79 19.73
N ARG A 164 3.30 -10.98 18.91
CA ARG A 164 3.25 -11.94 17.80
C ARG A 164 3.15 -13.38 18.32
N ASN A 165 3.94 -13.74 19.34
CA ASN A 165 3.90 -15.05 19.96
C ASN A 165 2.55 -15.31 20.64
N LEU A 166 1.99 -14.32 21.33
CA LEU A 166 0.65 -14.40 21.92
C LEU A 166 -0.42 -14.67 20.86
N LEU A 167 -0.38 -13.94 19.74
CA LEU A 167 -1.31 -14.16 18.63
C LEU A 167 -1.13 -15.54 18.00
N LEU A 168 0.10 -15.98 17.78
CA LEU A 168 0.38 -17.30 17.23
C LEU A 168 -0.16 -18.40 18.14
N ASN A 169 0.16 -18.36 19.45
CA ASN A 169 -0.32 -19.32 20.43
C ASN A 169 -1.85 -19.35 20.52
N PHE A 170 -2.50 -18.19 20.44
CA PHE A 170 -3.96 -18.11 20.42
C PHE A 170 -4.53 -18.79 19.17
N LEU A 171 -4.00 -18.53 17.98
CA LEU A 171 -4.45 -19.13 16.74
C LEU A 171 -4.20 -20.65 16.71
N ASP A 172 -3.03 -21.10 17.18
CA ASP A 172 -2.69 -22.53 17.26
C ASP A 172 -3.58 -23.27 18.30
N SER A 173 -3.96 -22.60 19.41
CA SER A 173 -4.89 -23.18 20.39
C SER A 173 -6.33 -23.32 19.90
N ARG A 174 -6.65 -22.67 18.79
CA ARG A 174 -7.98 -22.66 18.14
C ARG A 174 -7.93 -23.30 16.76
N GLU A 175 -6.97 -24.17 16.50
CA GLU A 175 -6.86 -24.90 15.23
C GLU A 175 -8.16 -25.66 14.95
N GLY A 176 -8.69 -25.49 13.73
CA GLY A 176 -9.98 -26.05 13.31
C GLY A 176 -11.17 -25.10 13.45
N THR A 177 -11.16 -24.14 14.39
CA THR A 177 -12.22 -23.13 14.53
C THR A 177 -11.83 -21.78 13.91
N LEU A 178 -10.54 -21.46 13.92
CA LEU A 178 -9.98 -20.26 13.31
C LEU A 178 -9.06 -20.65 12.15
N ARG A 179 -9.28 -20.04 10.99
CA ARG A 179 -8.44 -20.22 9.81
C ARG A 179 -7.75 -18.93 9.43
N PRO A 180 -6.53 -18.69 9.92
CA PRO A 180 -5.74 -17.54 9.52
C PRO A 180 -5.31 -17.64 8.04
N CYS A 181 -5.22 -16.52 7.35
CA CYS A 181 -4.69 -16.50 5.99
C CYS A 181 -3.21 -16.89 5.98
N GLY A 182 -2.75 -17.53 4.89
CA GLY A 182 -1.38 -18.00 4.76
C GLY A 182 -0.33 -16.91 4.95
N ALA A 183 -0.62 -15.69 4.49
CA ALA A 183 0.28 -14.54 4.67
C ALA A 183 0.45 -14.13 6.15
N LEU A 184 -0.63 -14.24 6.94
CA LEU A 184 -0.59 -13.99 8.40
C LEU A 184 0.26 -15.07 9.09
N MET A 185 0.04 -16.35 8.79
CA MET A 185 0.79 -17.44 9.41
C MET A 185 2.27 -17.39 9.04
N ASN A 186 2.60 -17.12 7.78
CA ASN A 186 3.99 -16.93 7.34
C ASN A 186 4.65 -15.77 8.08
N TRP A 187 3.93 -14.66 8.27
CA TRP A 187 4.44 -13.54 9.04
C TRP A 187 4.65 -13.88 10.51
N LEU A 188 3.68 -14.54 11.17
CA LEU A 188 3.78 -14.92 12.57
C LEU A 188 4.93 -15.89 12.84
N ARG A 189 5.14 -16.89 11.96
CA ARG A 189 6.18 -17.90 12.07
C ARG A 189 7.56 -17.43 11.57
N SER A 190 7.63 -16.29 10.86
CA SER A 190 8.91 -15.76 10.39
C SER A 190 9.80 -15.32 11.54
N THR A 191 11.06 -15.75 11.52
CA THR A 191 12.07 -15.26 12.48
C THR A 191 12.41 -13.80 12.11
N PRO A 192 12.31 -12.85 13.05
CA PRO A 192 12.74 -11.48 12.81
C PRO A 192 14.24 -11.45 12.50
N LYS A 193 14.61 -11.15 11.26
CA LYS A 193 16.01 -10.87 10.95
C LYS A 193 16.33 -9.47 11.45
N TYR A 194 17.44 -9.33 12.16
CA TYR A 194 17.88 -8.13 12.90
C TYR A 194 17.83 -6.81 12.11
N TYR A 195 17.94 -6.88 10.78
CA TYR A 195 17.99 -5.72 9.90
C TYR A 195 16.67 -5.39 9.17
N MET A 196 15.59 -6.13 9.43
CA MET A 196 14.29 -5.87 8.80
C MET A 196 13.30 -5.30 9.83
N ALA A 197 13.46 -4.02 10.16
CA ALA A 197 12.55 -3.29 11.07
C ALA A 197 11.06 -3.36 10.66
N ASN A 198 10.77 -3.71 9.40
CA ASN A 198 9.42 -3.81 8.86
C ASN A 198 8.73 -5.16 9.11
N LEU A 199 9.42 -6.19 9.62
CA LEU A 199 8.83 -7.51 9.90
C LEU A 199 7.86 -7.51 11.08
N ASN A 200 7.87 -6.46 11.89
CA ASN A 200 6.97 -6.32 13.04
C ASN A 200 5.63 -5.64 12.70
N TYR A 201 5.39 -5.25 11.43
CA TYR A 201 4.13 -4.67 11.01
C TYR A 201 3.21 -5.73 10.42
N SER A 202 2.00 -5.84 10.98
CA SER A 202 0.91 -6.54 10.29
C SER A 202 0.49 -5.72 9.07
N ARG A 203 -0.06 -6.41 8.08
CA ARG A 203 -0.57 -5.75 6.88
C ARG A 203 -2.09 -5.72 6.89
N SER A 204 -2.67 -4.73 6.24
CA SER A 204 -4.12 -4.51 6.17
C SER A 204 -4.92 -5.65 5.55
N HIS A 205 -4.25 -6.58 4.83
CA HIS A 205 -4.87 -7.75 4.23
C HIS A 205 -4.78 -9.02 5.10
N TYR A 206 -4.22 -8.94 6.31
CA TYR A 206 -4.22 -10.07 7.22
C TYR A 206 -5.61 -10.29 7.81
N PHE A 207 -6.07 -11.51 7.74
CA PHE A 207 -7.39 -11.89 8.23
C PHE A 207 -7.41 -13.32 8.83
N VAL A 208 -8.48 -13.58 9.57
CA VAL A 208 -8.82 -14.89 10.13
C VAL A 208 -10.26 -15.19 9.78
N ASP A 209 -10.51 -16.36 9.15
CA ASP A 209 -11.86 -16.86 8.88
C ASP A 209 -12.32 -17.74 10.05
N HIS A 210 -13.63 -17.70 10.36
CA HIS A 210 -14.23 -18.41 11.49
C HIS A 210 -15.75 -18.57 11.33
N ASP A 211 -16.36 -19.45 12.15
CA ASP A 211 -17.78 -19.79 12.04
C ASP A 211 -18.69 -18.95 12.96
N HIS A 212 -18.14 -18.39 14.02
CA HIS A 212 -18.93 -17.67 15.00
C HIS A 212 -18.56 -16.17 15.07
N PRO A 213 -19.53 -15.24 15.03
CA PRO A 213 -19.26 -13.79 15.04
C PRO A 213 -18.47 -13.34 16.27
N ASN A 214 -18.57 -14.09 17.37
CA ASN A 214 -17.88 -13.74 18.62
C ASN A 214 -16.37 -14.01 18.61
N GLU A 215 -15.83 -14.74 17.63
CA GLU A 215 -14.39 -15.04 17.56
C GLU A 215 -13.56 -13.76 17.35
N GLY A 216 -14.09 -12.79 16.58
CA GLY A 216 -13.48 -11.46 16.47
C GLY A 216 -13.41 -10.72 17.82
N THR A 217 -14.44 -10.88 18.67
CA THR A 217 -14.45 -10.33 20.02
C THR A 217 -13.42 -11.02 20.92
N MET A 218 -13.32 -12.34 20.87
CA MET A 218 -12.31 -13.12 21.60
C MET A 218 -10.90 -12.69 21.22
N LEU A 219 -10.66 -12.50 19.91
CA LEU A 219 -9.38 -11.99 19.42
C LEU A 219 -9.07 -10.59 19.98
N SER A 220 -10.08 -9.73 20.10
CA SER A 220 -9.95 -8.39 20.70
C SER A 220 -9.69 -8.42 22.19
N LEU A 221 -10.20 -9.42 22.92
CA LEU A 221 -9.93 -9.62 24.34
C LEU A 221 -8.51 -10.07 24.59
N VAL A 222 -8.01 -11.01 23.78
CA VAL A 222 -6.62 -11.48 23.86
C VAL A 222 -5.64 -10.39 23.46
N MET A 223 -5.97 -9.62 22.44
CA MET A 223 -5.13 -8.53 21.95
C MET A 223 -5.95 -7.26 21.67
N PRO A 224 -6.08 -6.37 22.63
CA PRO A 224 -6.85 -5.15 22.48
C PRO A 224 -6.43 -4.33 21.24
N GLY A 225 -7.43 -3.94 20.44
CA GLY A 225 -7.25 -3.13 19.25
C GLY A 225 -6.64 -3.86 18.04
N ILE A 226 -6.52 -5.20 18.07
CA ILE A 226 -6.03 -5.99 16.93
C ILE A 226 -7.06 -6.07 15.81
N VAL A 227 -8.34 -6.19 16.16
CA VAL A 227 -9.42 -6.30 15.20
C VAL A 227 -9.71 -4.95 14.55
N ARG A 228 -9.76 -4.95 13.22
CA ARG A 228 -10.19 -3.80 12.43
C ARG A 228 -11.68 -3.86 12.16
N LYS A 229 -12.16 -5.00 11.66
CA LYS A 229 -13.56 -5.27 11.35
C LYS A 229 -13.79 -6.77 11.19
N THR A 230 -15.00 -7.21 11.51
CA THR A 230 -15.48 -8.57 11.21
C THR A 230 -16.64 -8.44 10.22
N LEU A 231 -16.60 -9.23 9.17
CA LEU A 231 -17.59 -9.23 8.08
C LEU A 231 -18.13 -10.63 7.89
N PRO A 232 -19.43 -10.79 7.57
CA PRO A 232 -19.97 -12.05 7.12
C PRO A 232 -19.37 -12.43 5.75
N ILE A 233 -19.26 -13.73 5.51
CA ILE A 233 -18.86 -14.32 4.22
C ILE A 233 -20.12 -14.82 3.53
N GLU A 234 -20.34 -14.38 2.29
CA GLU A 234 -21.35 -14.91 1.39
C GLU A 234 -20.67 -15.71 0.28
N THR A 235 -21.17 -16.90 -0.01
CA THR A 235 -20.70 -17.72 -1.12
C THR A 235 -21.53 -17.42 -2.35
N THR A 236 -20.87 -17.07 -3.45
CA THR A 236 -21.51 -16.95 -4.77
C THR A 236 -21.54 -18.35 -5.39
N LYS A 237 -22.72 -18.97 -5.36
CA LYS A 237 -22.98 -20.20 -6.16
C LYS A 237 -23.15 -19.84 -7.62
#